data_db18bb0cb0cf7a0ed198a60a5db24ae9
#
_entry.id   db18bb0cb0cf7a0ed198a60a5db24ae9
#
_cell.length_a   1.000
_cell.length_b   1.000
_cell.length_c   1.000
_cell.angle_alpha   90.00
_cell.angle_beta   90.00
_cell.angle_gamma   90.00
#
_symmetry.space_group_name_H-M   'P 1'
#
loop_
_entity.id
_entity.type
_entity.pdbx_description
1 polymer ?
#
loop_
_entity_poly.entity_id
_entity_poly.type
_entity_poly.pdbx_seq_one_letter_code
_entity_poly.pdbx_strand_id
1 'polypeptide(L)'
;MNLDFASVWEMISDIVPENDALICGDEIISWKDYDLQSSKIATALKNAGLGPNSKAGLYLNNSNEYLIGQNAIFKIGGVPINVNYRYVAEELIYLLDNSDSEAVFYHACYSSRIKEISGSLPNIKAWIEIADGTKSEFEDSLKFEELLDSCDPMERIHRDPNTIYMLYTGGTTGMPKGVMYKQGEFLVFLFRTLKAMGYDVPEDINNLEEQIHNFKKDNTFIKSLIGCPLMHGTGMWLGAFLPLLLGGTAVTSRNLGFDPDQMWTQVEDTRTTNIVIVGDAFAKPMLDALDRAEESGKPYDLSSVKVIISSGVMWSEEIKNGLLRHHDMMLMDTMGSTEGGMGSSVSTRDNPPKTAKFSINPGVIIIADDGEILEPGS
;
A
#
# COMPACT_ATOMS: atom_id res chain seq x y z
N MET A 1 4.93 -11.21 20.83
CA MET A 1 5.17 -10.00 19.98
C MET A 1 3.97 -9.07 20.11
N ASN A 2 4.20 -7.76 20.11
CA ASN A 2 3.13 -6.79 20.02
C ASN A 2 2.61 -6.75 18.57
N LEU A 3 1.33 -7.03 18.33
CA LEU A 3 0.76 -7.10 17.00
C LEU A 3 0.23 -5.73 16.58
N ASP A 4 1.13 -4.79 16.30
CA ASP A 4 0.88 -3.54 15.61
C ASP A 4 1.90 -3.37 14.47
N PHE A 5 1.55 -2.58 13.45
CA PHE A 5 2.40 -2.41 12.27
C PHE A 5 3.80 -1.93 12.60
N ALA A 6 3.92 -0.90 13.43
CA ALA A 6 5.22 -0.32 13.74
C ALA A 6 6.13 -1.32 14.48
N SER A 7 5.60 -2.11 15.45
CA SER A 7 6.39 -3.11 16.16
C SER A 7 6.89 -4.23 15.24
N VAL A 8 6.07 -4.66 14.28
CA VAL A 8 6.50 -5.65 13.26
C VAL A 8 7.61 -5.08 12.39
N TRP A 9 7.47 -3.87 11.89
CA TRP A 9 8.48 -3.25 11.02
C TRP A 9 9.77 -2.87 11.77
N GLU A 10 9.69 -2.46 13.04
CA GLU A 10 10.84 -2.25 13.91
C GLU A 10 11.66 -3.53 14.10
N MET A 11 11.00 -4.66 14.33
CA MET A 11 11.64 -5.98 14.40
C MET A 11 12.32 -6.34 13.07
N ILE A 12 11.64 -6.15 11.95
CA ILE A 12 12.21 -6.44 10.61
C ILE A 12 13.44 -5.57 10.35
N SER A 13 13.38 -4.28 10.69
CA SER A 13 14.52 -3.37 10.57
C SER A 13 15.74 -3.86 11.37
N ASP A 14 15.54 -4.45 12.54
CA ASP A 14 16.64 -5.01 13.35
C ASP A 14 17.26 -6.25 12.68
N ILE A 15 16.47 -7.07 11.97
CA ILE A 15 16.96 -8.32 11.37
C ILE A 15 17.61 -8.06 10.00
N VAL A 16 17.03 -7.18 9.18
CA VAL A 16 17.47 -6.90 7.81
C VAL A 16 17.75 -5.42 7.53
N PRO A 17 18.55 -4.73 8.36
CA PRO A 17 18.73 -3.28 8.31
C PRO A 17 19.20 -2.76 6.96
N GLU A 18 20.05 -3.51 6.24
CA GLU A 18 20.66 -3.09 4.99
C GLU A 18 19.85 -3.51 3.73
N ASN A 19 18.75 -4.26 3.90
CA ASN A 19 17.90 -4.62 2.78
C ASN A 19 17.05 -3.41 2.34
N ASP A 20 16.71 -3.37 1.06
CA ASP A 20 15.79 -2.36 0.53
C ASP A 20 14.40 -2.53 1.15
N ALA A 21 13.86 -1.47 1.76
CA ALA A 21 12.47 -1.42 2.23
C ALA A 21 11.58 -0.72 1.20
N LEU A 22 12.02 0.44 0.72
CA LEU A 22 11.25 1.28 -0.19
C LEU A 22 12.10 1.65 -1.41
N ILE A 23 11.48 1.66 -2.58
CA ILE A 23 12.09 2.17 -3.83
C ILE A 23 11.07 3.08 -4.51
N CYS A 24 11.48 4.30 -4.89
CA CYS A 24 10.68 5.21 -5.70
C CYS A 24 11.54 5.82 -6.80
N GLY A 25 11.39 5.32 -8.03
CA GLY A 25 12.32 5.66 -9.12
C GLY A 25 13.75 5.22 -8.76
N ASP A 26 14.68 6.16 -8.75
CA ASP A 26 16.11 5.91 -8.42
C ASP A 26 16.40 5.99 -6.91
N GLU A 27 15.44 6.40 -6.10
CA GLU A 27 15.62 6.52 -4.66
C GLU A 27 15.34 5.21 -3.94
N ILE A 28 16.34 4.70 -3.25
CA ILE A 28 16.29 3.45 -2.49
C ILE A 28 16.48 3.78 -1.00
N ILE A 29 15.58 3.27 -0.18
CA ILE A 29 15.60 3.43 1.28
C ILE A 29 15.71 2.05 1.91
N SER A 30 16.76 1.86 2.73
CA SER A 30 16.97 0.63 3.49
C SER A 30 15.93 0.48 4.61
N TRP A 31 15.76 -0.73 5.16
CA TRP A 31 14.92 -0.96 6.33
C TRP A 31 15.34 -0.11 7.53
N LYS A 32 16.65 0.04 7.74
CA LYS A 32 17.21 0.90 8.78
C LYS A 32 16.84 2.37 8.57
N ASP A 33 16.98 2.87 7.34
CA ASP A 33 16.66 4.27 7.03
C ASP A 33 15.15 4.52 7.04
N TYR A 34 14.34 3.53 6.62
CA TYR A 34 12.89 3.59 6.72
C TYR A 34 12.43 3.70 8.18
N ASP A 35 13.00 2.88 9.08
CA ASP A 35 12.73 2.96 10.52
C ASP A 35 13.20 4.30 11.11
N LEU A 36 14.41 4.75 10.76
CA LEU A 36 15.00 5.99 11.25
C LEU A 36 14.19 7.23 10.80
N GLN A 37 13.90 7.34 9.50
CA GLN A 37 13.14 8.47 8.97
C GLN A 37 11.73 8.51 9.54
N SER A 38 11.04 7.37 9.60
CA SER A 38 9.72 7.27 10.24
C SER A 38 9.76 7.67 11.72
N SER A 39 10.83 7.32 12.45
CA SER A 39 11.00 7.69 13.86
C SER A 39 11.22 9.20 14.04
N LYS A 40 11.94 9.86 13.13
CA LYS A 40 12.13 11.32 13.14
C LYS A 40 10.81 12.07 12.86
N ILE A 41 10.06 11.61 11.85
CA ILE A 41 8.73 12.19 11.56
C ILE A 41 7.75 11.92 12.70
N ALA A 42 7.83 10.78 13.38
CA ALA A 42 7.04 10.50 14.59
C ALA A 42 7.34 11.51 15.72
N THR A 43 8.61 11.91 15.89
CA THR A 43 8.98 12.99 16.82
C THR A 43 8.34 14.32 16.42
N ALA A 44 8.36 14.66 15.12
CA ALA A 44 7.71 15.88 14.62
C ALA A 44 6.19 15.89 14.91
N LEU A 45 5.51 14.76 14.70
CA LEU A 45 4.09 14.61 15.04
C LEU A 45 3.84 14.78 16.54
N LYS A 46 4.68 14.20 17.41
CA LYS A 46 4.58 14.39 18.86
C LYS A 46 4.79 15.85 19.26
N ASN A 47 5.77 16.53 18.67
CA ASN A 47 6.03 17.95 18.92
C ASN A 47 4.87 18.86 18.49
N ALA A 48 4.11 18.44 17.46
CA ALA A 48 2.88 19.09 17.05
C ALA A 48 1.67 18.72 17.94
N GLY A 49 1.87 17.90 18.99
CA GLY A 49 0.84 17.53 19.95
C GLY A 49 -0.05 16.35 19.50
N LEU A 50 0.44 15.48 18.61
CA LEU A 50 -0.21 14.23 18.25
C LEU A 50 0.31 13.10 19.14
N GLY A 51 -0.48 12.03 19.29
CA GLY A 51 -0.15 10.87 20.11
C GLY A 51 -1.06 9.66 19.80
N PRO A 52 -1.19 8.73 20.74
CA PRO A 52 -2.04 7.56 20.54
C PRO A 52 -3.47 7.94 20.14
N ASN A 53 -4.00 7.26 19.12
CA ASN A 53 -5.30 7.50 18.49
C ASN A 53 -5.46 8.84 17.74
N SER A 54 -4.46 9.72 17.70
CA SER A 54 -4.46 10.88 16.81
C SER A 54 -4.52 10.42 15.35
N LYS A 55 -5.25 11.13 14.51
CA LYS A 55 -5.43 10.79 13.10
C LYS A 55 -4.65 11.77 12.22
N ALA A 56 -4.02 11.24 11.18
CA ALA A 56 -3.29 12.09 10.22
C ALA A 56 -3.59 11.67 8.78
N GLY A 57 -3.97 12.65 7.97
CA GLY A 57 -4.29 12.48 6.56
C GLY A 57 -3.03 12.34 5.69
N LEU A 58 -3.08 11.42 4.73
CA LEU A 58 -2.04 11.20 3.73
C LEU A 58 -2.60 11.62 2.35
N TYR A 59 -2.50 12.91 2.03
CA TYR A 59 -2.94 13.52 0.77
C TYR A 59 -1.78 13.54 -0.24
N LEU A 60 -1.36 12.34 -0.63
CA LEU A 60 -0.12 12.10 -1.34
C LEU A 60 -0.34 11.20 -2.57
N ASN A 61 0.51 11.38 -3.58
CA ASN A 61 0.72 10.37 -4.62
C ASN A 61 1.58 9.23 -4.08
N ASN A 62 1.74 8.15 -4.86
CA ASN A 62 2.67 7.08 -4.52
C ASN A 62 4.09 7.65 -4.39
N SER A 63 4.71 7.43 -3.25
CA SER A 63 6.09 7.86 -2.96
C SER A 63 6.63 7.14 -1.72
N ASN A 64 7.94 7.25 -1.48
CA ASN A 64 8.56 6.76 -0.24
C ASN A 64 8.00 7.50 0.97
N GLU A 65 7.80 8.81 0.86
CA GLU A 65 7.29 9.68 1.94
C GLU A 65 5.87 9.31 2.37
N TYR A 66 5.05 8.75 1.45
CA TYR A 66 3.74 8.21 1.82
C TYR A 66 3.88 7.10 2.87
N LEU A 67 4.77 6.14 2.62
CA LEU A 67 4.98 5.00 3.50
C LEU A 67 5.74 5.38 4.77
N ILE A 68 6.70 6.33 4.68
CA ILE A 68 7.39 6.89 5.85
C ILE A 68 6.42 7.62 6.77
N GLY A 69 5.58 8.51 6.21
CA GLY A 69 4.55 9.24 6.96
C GLY A 69 3.56 8.28 7.61
N GLN A 70 3.10 7.25 6.88
CA GLN A 70 2.22 6.22 7.41
C GLN A 70 2.85 5.47 8.59
N ASN A 71 4.11 5.02 8.46
CA ASN A 71 4.81 4.35 9.55
C ASN A 71 5.05 5.29 10.74
N ALA A 72 5.37 6.56 10.50
CA ALA A 72 5.50 7.56 11.56
C ALA A 72 4.20 7.72 12.39
N ILE A 73 3.05 7.70 11.72
CA ILE A 73 1.75 7.72 12.38
C ILE A 73 1.53 6.45 13.21
N PHE A 74 1.87 5.27 12.66
CA PHE A 74 1.81 4.02 13.44
C PHE A 74 2.76 4.06 14.65
N LYS A 75 3.96 4.62 14.50
CA LYS A 75 4.96 4.71 15.60
C LYS A 75 4.45 5.50 16.79
N ILE A 76 3.70 6.56 16.60
CA ILE A 76 3.06 7.30 17.72
C ILE A 76 1.80 6.61 18.28
N GLY A 77 1.40 5.44 17.76
CA GLY A 77 0.12 4.79 18.07
C GLY A 77 -1.07 5.50 17.44
N GLY A 78 -0.86 6.26 16.38
CA GLY A 78 -1.88 7.01 15.65
C GLY A 78 -2.57 6.19 14.56
N VAL A 79 -3.47 6.85 13.83
CA VAL A 79 -4.34 6.29 12.79
C VAL A 79 -4.08 7.02 11.47
N PRO A 80 -3.43 6.39 10.48
CA PRO A 80 -3.27 6.97 9.16
C PRO A 80 -4.61 6.97 8.42
N ILE A 81 -4.92 8.11 7.77
CA ILE A 81 -6.11 8.32 6.97
C ILE A 81 -5.69 8.48 5.51
N ASN A 82 -6.06 7.55 4.64
CA ASN A 82 -5.84 7.72 3.21
C ASN A 82 -6.74 8.84 2.66
N VAL A 83 -6.17 9.75 1.89
CA VAL A 83 -6.90 10.85 1.25
C VAL A 83 -6.75 10.73 -0.25
N ASN A 84 -7.87 10.74 -0.97
CA ASN A 84 -7.83 10.69 -2.41
C ASN A 84 -7.29 12.02 -2.98
N TYR A 85 -6.15 11.97 -3.66
CA TYR A 85 -5.50 13.16 -4.23
C TYR A 85 -6.32 13.85 -5.34
N ARG A 86 -7.39 13.22 -5.82
CA ARG A 86 -8.33 13.81 -6.79
C ARG A 86 -9.45 14.61 -6.15
N TYR A 87 -9.59 14.58 -4.82
CA TYR A 87 -10.66 15.29 -4.14
C TYR A 87 -10.55 16.80 -4.31
N VAL A 88 -11.71 17.42 -4.51
CA VAL A 88 -11.87 18.88 -4.50
C VAL A 88 -11.99 19.39 -3.07
N ALA A 89 -11.97 20.72 -2.89
CA ALA A 89 -11.95 21.36 -1.57
C ALA A 89 -13.05 20.86 -0.61
N GLU A 90 -14.30 20.76 -1.09
CA GLU A 90 -15.43 20.31 -0.27
C GLU A 90 -15.27 18.87 0.22
N GLU A 91 -14.78 17.96 -0.64
CA GLU A 91 -14.54 16.57 -0.30
C GLU A 91 -13.40 16.42 0.71
N LEU A 92 -12.34 17.24 0.56
CA LEU A 92 -11.21 17.25 1.49
C LEU A 92 -11.63 17.78 2.87
N ILE A 93 -12.36 18.89 2.94
CA ILE A 93 -12.87 19.42 4.19
C ILE A 93 -13.73 18.36 4.88
N TYR A 94 -14.67 17.76 4.14
CA TYR A 94 -15.52 16.71 4.69
C TYR A 94 -14.71 15.54 5.25
N LEU A 95 -13.77 14.99 4.46
CA LEU A 95 -13.01 13.81 4.87
C LEU A 95 -12.14 14.11 6.09
N LEU A 96 -11.41 15.22 6.08
CA LEU A 96 -10.47 15.59 7.14
C LEU A 96 -11.21 15.93 8.45
N ASP A 97 -12.37 16.57 8.38
CA ASP A 97 -13.24 16.84 9.53
C ASP A 97 -13.90 15.55 10.05
N ASN A 98 -14.51 14.75 9.15
CA ASN A 98 -15.20 13.51 9.52
C ASN A 98 -14.25 12.43 10.11
N SER A 99 -12.99 12.45 9.70
CA SER A 99 -11.96 11.57 10.25
C SER A 99 -11.35 12.07 11.55
N ASP A 100 -11.71 13.27 12.03
CA ASP A 100 -11.04 13.97 13.14
C ASP A 100 -9.52 14.07 12.91
N SER A 101 -9.08 14.37 11.70
CA SER A 101 -7.65 14.50 11.38
C SER A 101 -7.04 15.66 12.13
N GLU A 102 -5.84 15.45 12.69
CA GLU A 102 -5.08 16.42 13.47
C GLU A 102 -3.80 16.87 12.75
N ALA A 103 -3.36 16.13 11.73
CA ALA A 103 -2.27 16.50 10.82
C ALA A 103 -2.57 16.05 9.40
N VAL A 104 -1.92 16.68 8.42
CA VAL A 104 -2.03 16.28 7.01
C VAL A 104 -0.66 16.34 6.36
N PHE A 105 -0.26 15.23 5.74
CA PHE A 105 0.87 15.17 4.82
C PHE A 105 0.36 15.42 3.41
N TYR A 106 1.07 16.23 2.63
CA TYR A 106 0.68 16.54 1.26
C TYR A 106 1.89 16.88 0.38
N HIS A 107 1.81 16.56 -0.92
CA HIS A 107 2.81 17.01 -1.88
C HIS A 107 2.64 18.49 -2.22
N ALA A 108 3.75 19.20 -2.49
CA ALA A 108 3.77 20.62 -2.80
C ALA A 108 2.85 21.01 -3.96
N CYS A 109 2.64 20.13 -4.94
CA CYS A 109 1.68 20.35 -6.04
C CYS A 109 0.21 20.51 -5.57
N TYR A 110 -0.10 20.14 -4.33
CA TYR A 110 -1.41 20.33 -3.72
C TYR A 110 -1.48 21.54 -2.78
N SER A 111 -0.40 22.30 -2.62
CA SER A 111 -0.29 23.44 -1.67
C SER A 111 -1.38 24.50 -1.89
N SER A 112 -1.74 24.81 -3.13
CA SER A 112 -2.85 25.70 -3.45
C SER A 112 -4.18 25.23 -2.87
N ARG A 113 -4.47 23.91 -2.97
CA ARG A 113 -5.68 23.31 -2.40
C ARG A 113 -5.64 23.32 -0.87
N ILE A 114 -4.50 23.01 -0.27
CA ILE A 114 -4.32 23.08 1.19
C ILE A 114 -4.54 24.49 1.70
N LYS A 115 -3.99 25.51 1.01
CA LYS A 115 -4.21 26.94 1.33
C LYS A 115 -5.69 27.32 1.30
N GLU A 116 -6.44 26.80 0.31
CA GLU A 116 -7.88 27.05 0.17
C GLU A 116 -8.68 26.52 1.36
N ILE A 117 -8.33 25.31 1.87
CA ILE A 117 -9.14 24.60 2.88
C ILE A 117 -8.65 24.81 4.32
N SER A 118 -7.41 25.25 4.54
CA SER A 118 -6.78 25.28 5.87
C SER A 118 -7.57 26.07 6.89
N GLY A 119 -8.13 27.22 6.50
CA GLY A 119 -8.97 28.04 7.36
C GLY A 119 -10.29 27.40 7.81
N SER A 120 -10.75 26.34 7.13
CA SER A 120 -11.98 25.59 7.47
C SER A 120 -11.73 24.39 8.39
N LEU A 121 -10.45 24.08 8.70
CA LEU A 121 -10.04 22.89 9.45
C LEU A 121 -9.21 23.26 10.69
N PRO A 122 -9.81 23.95 11.68
CA PRO A 122 -9.08 24.46 12.86
C PRO A 122 -8.48 23.39 13.77
N ASN A 123 -8.89 22.12 13.60
CA ASN A 123 -8.37 21.00 14.39
C ASN A 123 -7.03 20.47 13.84
N ILE A 124 -6.65 20.84 12.63
CA ILE A 124 -5.35 20.44 12.06
C ILE A 124 -4.24 21.21 12.76
N LYS A 125 -3.39 20.51 13.49
CA LYS A 125 -2.25 21.05 14.25
C LYS A 125 -0.98 21.16 13.42
N ALA A 126 -0.85 20.32 12.37
CA ALA A 126 0.32 20.31 11.49
C ALA A 126 -0.05 20.02 10.03
N TRP A 127 0.39 20.90 9.15
CA TRP A 127 0.43 20.68 7.71
C TRP A 127 1.86 20.34 7.33
N ILE A 128 2.11 19.13 6.81
CA ILE A 128 3.45 18.64 6.49
C ILE A 128 3.57 18.51 4.97
N GLU A 129 4.39 19.38 4.38
CA GLU A 129 4.59 19.44 2.94
C GLU A 129 5.80 18.61 2.53
N ILE A 130 5.63 17.80 1.51
CA ILE A 130 6.67 17.03 0.83
C ILE A 130 7.01 17.70 -0.49
N ALA A 131 8.29 17.95 -0.72
CA ALA A 131 8.77 18.56 -1.95
C ALA A 131 8.61 17.60 -3.14
N ASP A 132 8.07 18.09 -4.25
CA ASP A 132 7.90 17.35 -5.50
C ASP A 132 8.42 18.12 -6.73
N GLY A 133 9.20 19.18 -6.47
CA GLY A 133 9.69 20.10 -7.49
C GLY A 133 8.71 21.25 -7.82
N THR A 134 7.49 21.21 -7.31
CA THR A 134 6.51 22.30 -7.44
C THR A 134 6.78 23.39 -6.39
N LYS A 135 6.60 24.65 -6.79
CA LYS A 135 6.68 25.77 -5.82
C LYS A 135 5.45 25.76 -4.92
N SER A 136 5.68 25.74 -3.61
CA SER A 136 4.60 25.84 -2.61
C SER A 136 3.88 27.18 -2.69
N GLU A 137 2.56 27.16 -2.50
CA GLU A 137 1.69 28.32 -2.33
C GLU A 137 1.19 28.49 -0.89
N PHE A 138 1.52 27.58 0.02
CA PHE A 138 1.11 27.59 1.42
C PHE A 138 2.32 27.67 2.34
N GLU A 139 2.47 28.80 3.06
CA GLU A 139 3.66 29.09 3.87
C GLU A 139 3.57 28.51 5.29
N ASP A 140 2.37 28.27 5.82
CA ASP A 140 2.15 27.78 7.18
C ASP A 140 2.32 26.25 7.28
N SER A 141 3.26 25.68 6.54
CA SER A 141 3.56 24.24 6.52
C SER A 141 4.95 23.93 7.06
N LEU A 142 5.04 22.79 7.77
CA LEU A 142 6.31 22.18 8.10
C LEU A 142 6.84 21.46 6.85
N LYS A 143 8.15 21.55 6.59
CA LYS A 143 8.77 20.88 5.45
C LYS A 143 9.30 19.51 5.88
N PHE A 144 8.89 18.47 5.18
CA PHE A 144 9.21 17.08 5.52
C PHE A 144 10.73 16.86 5.61
N GLU A 145 11.48 17.38 4.66
CA GLU A 145 12.93 17.26 4.58
C GLU A 145 13.61 17.97 5.76
N GLU A 146 13.13 19.18 6.15
CA GLU A 146 13.64 19.90 7.32
C GLU A 146 13.34 19.16 8.63
N LEU A 147 12.20 18.47 8.72
CA LEU A 147 11.87 17.63 9.87
C LEU A 147 12.80 16.40 9.96
N LEU A 148 13.15 15.80 8.83
CA LEU A 148 14.14 14.72 8.80
C LEU A 148 15.53 15.16 9.25
N ASP A 149 15.91 16.42 8.98
CA ASP A 149 17.21 16.97 9.38
C ASP A 149 17.25 17.42 10.84
N SER A 150 16.15 17.96 11.36
CA SER A 150 16.11 18.63 12.65
C SER A 150 15.59 17.80 13.81
N CYS A 151 14.81 16.74 13.55
CA CYS A 151 14.25 15.91 14.61
C CYS A 151 15.15 14.74 14.96
N ASP A 152 15.28 14.46 16.25
CA ASP A 152 15.85 13.21 16.74
C ASP A 152 14.84 12.06 16.57
N PRO A 153 15.30 10.81 16.36
CA PRO A 153 14.41 9.68 16.23
C PRO A 153 13.65 9.42 17.54
N MET A 154 12.36 9.12 17.43
CA MET A 154 11.53 8.74 18.56
C MET A 154 11.97 7.39 19.12
N GLU A 155 12.06 7.27 20.43
CA GLU A 155 12.23 5.97 21.08
C GLU A 155 11.04 5.04 20.80
N ARG A 156 11.30 3.75 20.69
CA ARG A 156 10.25 2.74 20.55
C ARG A 156 9.37 2.69 21.79
N ILE A 157 8.08 2.64 21.59
CA ILE A 157 7.06 2.61 22.66
C ILE A 157 6.21 1.35 22.56
N HIS A 158 5.56 0.98 23.65
CA HIS A 158 4.49 -0.01 23.60
C HIS A 158 3.23 0.60 22.97
N ARG A 159 2.60 -0.12 22.03
CA ARG A 159 1.39 0.30 21.32
C ARG A 159 0.27 -0.70 21.58
N ASP A 160 -0.97 -0.21 21.67
CA ASP A 160 -2.15 -1.07 21.82
C ASP A 160 -2.51 -1.70 20.45
N PRO A 161 -2.52 -3.04 20.31
CA PRO A 161 -2.92 -3.71 19.08
C PRO A 161 -4.40 -3.48 18.71
N ASN A 162 -5.22 -2.96 19.63
CA ASN A 162 -6.58 -2.55 19.37
C ASN A 162 -6.69 -1.13 18.78
N THR A 163 -5.58 -0.39 18.65
CA THR A 163 -5.56 0.89 17.92
C THR A 163 -6.13 0.65 16.51
N ILE A 164 -6.97 1.58 16.07
CA ILE A 164 -7.66 1.47 14.78
C ILE A 164 -6.68 1.72 13.61
N TYR A 165 -6.78 0.90 12.58
CA TYR A 165 -6.39 1.21 11.22
C TYR A 165 -7.64 1.58 10.44
N MET A 166 -7.62 2.67 9.69
CA MET A 166 -8.80 3.17 8.98
C MET A 166 -8.50 3.37 7.50
N LEU A 167 -9.42 2.91 6.63
CA LEU A 167 -9.36 3.17 5.21
C LEU A 167 -10.66 3.83 4.74
N TYR A 168 -10.55 5.06 4.23
CA TYR A 168 -11.68 5.74 3.60
C TYR A 168 -11.91 5.23 2.18
N THR A 169 -13.17 4.94 1.87
CA THR A 169 -13.58 4.48 0.54
C THR A 169 -14.66 5.40 -0.02
N GLY A 170 -14.65 5.59 -1.36
CA GLY A 170 -15.76 6.23 -2.04
C GLY A 170 -17.01 5.37 -1.90
N GLY A 171 -17.98 5.82 -1.11
CA GLY A 171 -19.26 5.12 -0.96
C GLY A 171 -20.06 5.16 -2.26
N THR A 172 -20.78 4.08 -2.58
CA THR A 172 -21.73 4.00 -3.70
C THR A 172 -22.93 4.94 -3.51
N THR A 173 -23.10 5.51 -2.32
CA THR A 173 -24.29 6.26 -1.91
C THR A 173 -24.03 7.70 -1.46
N GLY A 174 -22.83 8.27 -1.74
CA GLY A 174 -22.51 9.64 -1.32
C GLY A 174 -21.09 9.84 -0.84
N MET A 175 -20.91 10.62 0.25
CA MET A 175 -19.62 10.99 0.80
C MET A 175 -18.79 9.79 1.30
N PRO A 176 -17.45 9.86 1.25
CA PRO A 176 -16.57 8.78 1.70
C PRO A 176 -16.82 8.34 3.14
N LYS A 177 -16.64 7.04 3.39
CA LYS A 177 -16.76 6.44 4.74
C LYS A 177 -15.48 5.73 5.12
N GLY A 178 -15.07 5.86 6.38
CA GLY A 178 -13.92 5.16 6.95
C GLY A 178 -14.28 3.76 7.43
N VAL A 179 -13.73 2.73 6.79
CA VAL A 179 -13.80 1.34 7.29
C VAL A 179 -12.71 1.17 8.33
N MET A 180 -13.09 0.67 9.51
CA MET A 180 -12.21 0.59 10.68
C MET A 180 -11.88 -0.86 11.02
N TYR A 181 -10.60 -1.12 11.27
CA TYR A 181 -10.08 -2.40 11.74
C TYR A 181 -9.22 -2.16 12.99
N LYS A 182 -9.20 -3.10 13.93
CA LYS A 182 -8.14 -3.13 14.93
C LYS A 182 -6.85 -3.61 14.28
N GLN A 183 -5.74 -2.94 14.52
CA GLN A 183 -4.46 -3.25 13.86
C GLN A 183 -4.05 -4.71 14.03
N GLY A 184 -4.15 -5.26 15.25
CA GLY A 184 -3.80 -6.64 15.51
C GLY A 184 -4.65 -7.65 14.74
N GLU A 185 -5.97 -7.45 14.67
CA GLU A 185 -6.88 -8.30 13.91
C GLU A 185 -6.61 -8.20 12.39
N PHE A 186 -6.34 -6.98 11.93
CA PHE A 186 -6.04 -6.72 10.53
C PHE A 186 -4.69 -7.32 10.09
N LEU A 187 -3.67 -7.27 10.94
CA LEU A 187 -2.41 -7.96 10.69
C LEU A 187 -2.61 -9.48 10.56
N VAL A 188 -3.39 -10.11 11.43
CA VAL A 188 -3.73 -11.54 11.32
C VAL A 188 -4.41 -11.83 9.99
N PHE A 189 -5.32 -10.95 9.54
CA PHE A 189 -5.96 -11.08 8.23
C PHE A 189 -4.95 -11.01 7.08
N LEU A 190 -4.01 -10.06 7.12
CA LEU A 190 -2.97 -9.92 6.10
C LEU A 190 -2.03 -11.13 6.06
N PHE A 191 -1.63 -11.68 7.21
CA PHE A 191 -0.83 -12.91 7.27
C PHE A 191 -1.57 -14.13 6.72
N ARG A 192 -2.87 -14.25 6.99
CA ARG A 192 -3.71 -15.29 6.37
C ARG A 192 -3.80 -15.12 4.85
N THR A 193 -3.87 -13.87 4.38
CA THR A 193 -3.87 -13.58 2.94
C THR A 193 -2.55 -14.01 2.31
N LEU A 194 -1.40 -13.68 2.90
CA LEU A 194 -0.09 -14.14 2.45
C LEU A 194 -0.02 -15.68 2.36
N LYS A 195 -0.50 -16.37 3.39
CA LYS A 195 -0.54 -17.83 3.41
C LYS A 195 -1.44 -18.40 2.30
N ALA A 196 -2.62 -17.81 2.09
CA ALA A 196 -3.52 -18.20 1.01
C ALA A 196 -2.93 -17.96 -0.39
N MET A 197 -2.04 -16.97 -0.53
CA MET A 197 -1.28 -16.69 -1.75
C MET A 197 -0.07 -17.62 -1.94
N GLY A 198 0.17 -18.57 -1.01
CA GLY A 198 1.24 -19.55 -1.08
C GLY A 198 2.59 -19.06 -0.53
N TYR A 199 2.62 -17.92 0.17
CA TYR A 199 3.83 -17.49 0.85
C TYR A 199 4.06 -18.30 2.13
N ASP A 200 5.34 -18.54 2.43
CA ASP A 200 5.75 -19.21 3.66
C ASP A 200 5.58 -18.24 4.84
N VAL A 201 4.52 -18.43 5.59
CA VAL A 201 4.15 -17.62 6.75
C VAL A 201 3.99 -18.55 7.94
N PRO A 202 4.57 -18.24 9.11
CA PRO A 202 4.49 -19.12 10.27
C PRO A 202 3.05 -19.29 10.76
N GLU A 203 2.73 -20.49 11.27
CA GLU A 203 1.42 -20.76 11.88
C GLU A 203 1.17 -19.88 13.10
N ASP A 204 2.20 -19.70 13.93
CA ASP A 204 2.21 -18.76 15.05
C ASP A 204 3.02 -17.52 14.65
N ILE A 205 2.37 -16.37 14.65
CA ILE A 205 2.99 -15.09 14.33
C ILE A 205 4.17 -14.74 15.25
N ASN A 206 4.25 -15.34 16.43
CA ASN A 206 5.41 -15.17 17.32
C ASN A 206 6.70 -15.75 16.72
N ASN A 207 6.61 -16.61 15.71
CA ASN A 207 7.74 -17.17 14.98
C ASN A 207 8.09 -16.34 13.72
N LEU A 208 7.50 -15.17 13.53
CA LEU A 208 7.77 -14.31 12.37
C LEU A 208 9.25 -13.89 12.29
N GLU A 209 9.88 -13.63 13.44
CA GLU A 209 11.30 -13.31 13.52
C GLU A 209 12.17 -14.42 12.89
N GLU A 210 11.91 -15.68 13.24
CA GLU A 210 12.61 -16.83 12.65
C GLU A 210 12.36 -16.93 11.14
N GLN A 211 11.13 -16.67 10.70
CA GLN A 211 10.79 -16.69 9.27
C GLN A 211 11.55 -15.62 8.49
N ILE A 212 11.67 -14.40 9.02
CA ILE A 212 12.46 -13.33 8.38
C ILE A 212 13.94 -13.71 8.29
N HIS A 213 14.51 -14.37 9.31
CA HIS A 213 15.86 -14.92 9.25
C HIS A 213 16.02 -15.97 8.15
N ASN A 214 15.01 -16.83 7.92
CA ASN A 214 15.01 -17.82 6.84
C ASN A 214 14.99 -17.12 5.47
N PHE A 215 14.13 -16.13 5.26
CA PHE A 215 14.11 -15.33 4.02
C PHE A 215 15.44 -14.62 3.76
N LYS A 216 16.07 -14.08 4.81
CA LYS A 216 17.41 -13.48 4.71
C LYS A 216 18.45 -14.49 4.24
N LYS A 217 18.46 -15.70 4.84
CA LYS A 217 19.39 -16.77 4.50
C LYS A 217 19.23 -17.22 3.04
N ASP A 218 17.99 -17.37 2.60
CA ASP A 218 17.65 -17.91 1.27
C ASP A 218 17.54 -16.83 0.19
N ASN A 219 17.65 -15.55 0.58
CA ASN A 219 17.46 -14.37 -0.28
C ASN A 219 16.15 -14.41 -1.10
N THR A 220 15.04 -14.71 -0.41
CA THR A 220 13.72 -14.93 -1.03
C THR A 220 12.71 -13.84 -0.74
N PHE A 221 13.16 -12.63 -0.43
CA PHE A 221 12.29 -11.49 -0.16
C PHE A 221 11.45 -11.08 -1.37
N ILE A 222 10.24 -10.64 -1.09
CA ILE A 222 9.32 -10.11 -2.09
C ILE A 222 9.74 -8.68 -2.45
N LYS A 223 9.87 -8.38 -3.75
CA LYS A 223 9.89 -7.00 -4.26
C LYS A 223 8.59 -6.76 -5.02
N SER A 224 7.76 -5.86 -4.53
CA SER A 224 6.42 -5.62 -5.08
C SER A 224 6.34 -4.26 -5.75
N LEU A 225 6.13 -4.22 -7.07
CA LEU A 225 5.86 -2.99 -7.81
C LEU A 225 4.36 -2.65 -7.72
N ILE A 226 4.08 -1.46 -7.22
CA ILE A 226 2.73 -0.96 -6.94
C ILE A 226 2.28 -0.09 -8.11
N GLY A 227 1.65 -0.69 -9.11
CA GLY A 227 1.16 0.01 -10.31
C GLY A 227 -0.10 0.84 -10.07
N CYS A 228 -0.78 0.69 -8.93
CA CYS A 228 -2.02 1.38 -8.60
C CYS A 228 -1.84 2.30 -7.36
N PRO A 229 -2.78 3.25 -7.10
CA PRO A 229 -2.59 4.21 -6.02
C PRO A 229 -2.57 3.59 -4.62
N LEU A 230 -1.59 4.01 -3.78
CA LEU A 230 -1.49 3.63 -2.37
C LEU A 230 -2.69 4.10 -1.53
N MET A 231 -3.41 5.12 -1.95
CA MET A 231 -4.62 5.58 -1.26
C MET A 231 -5.77 4.57 -1.29
N HIS A 232 -5.67 3.50 -2.07
CA HIS A 232 -6.66 2.43 -2.18
C HIS A 232 -6.16 1.12 -1.58
N GLY A 233 -7.08 0.29 -1.06
CA GLY A 233 -6.74 -0.99 -0.43
C GLY A 233 -5.90 -1.90 -1.32
N THR A 234 -6.15 -1.96 -2.63
CA THR A 234 -5.35 -2.77 -3.57
C THR A 234 -3.88 -2.36 -3.55
N GLY A 235 -3.58 -1.07 -3.70
CA GLY A 235 -2.20 -0.58 -3.67
C GLY A 235 -1.56 -0.72 -2.30
N MET A 236 -2.28 -0.32 -1.24
CA MET A 236 -1.75 -0.33 0.11
C MET A 236 -1.63 -1.74 0.68
N TRP A 237 -2.68 -2.53 0.66
CA TRP A 237 -2.68 -3.83 1.33
C TRP A 237 -1.89 -4.86 0.54
N LEU A 238 -2.22 -5.04 -0.74
CA LEU A 238 -1.59 -6.07 -1.57
C LEU A 238 -0.21 -5.63 -2.08
N GLY A 239 -0.07 -4.33 -2.40
CA GLY A 239 1.16 -3.79 -2.98
C GLY A 239 2.24 -3.43 -1.96
N ALA A 240 1.87 -2.79 -0.84
CA ALA A 240 2.82 -2.32 0.16
C ALA A 240 2.85 -3.20 1.43
N PHE A 241 1.71 -3.43 2.10
CA PHE A 241 1.73 -4.12 3.39
C PHE A 241 2.21 -5.57 3.28
N LEU A 242 1.71 -6.35 2.30
CA LEU A 242 2.09 -7.75 2.19
C LEU A 242 3.62 -7.95 2.06
N PRO A 243 4.34 -7.29 1.13
CA PRO A 243 5.79 -7.44 1.08
C PRO A 243 6.49 -6.92 2.34
N LEU A 244 6.08 -5.75 2.86
CA LEU A 244 6.70 -5.16 4.03
C LEU A 244 6.51 -5.98 5.31
N LEU A 245 5.43 -6.75 5.44
CA LEU A 245 5.22 -7.66 6.58
C LEU A 245 6.16 -8.87 6.57
N LEU A 246 6.79 -9.17 5.44
CA LEU A 246 7.76 -10.26 5.30
C LEU A 246 9.19 -9.75 5.08
N GLY A 247 9.49 -8.48 5.38
CA GLY A 247 10.83 -7.90 5.22
C GLY A 247 11.24 -7.63 3.77
N GLY A 248 10.26 -7.64 2.86
CA GLY A 248 10.44 -7.34 1.45
C GLY A 248 10.46 -5.85 1.13
N THR A 249 10.29 -5.52 -0.15
CA THR A 249 10.43 -4.15 -0.68
C THR A 249 9.14 -3.69 -1.35
N ALA A 250 8.69 -2.49 -1.02
CA ALA A 250 7.63 -1.79 -1.75
C ALA A 250 8.26 -0.86 -2.81
N VAL A 251 7.89 -1.06 -4.07
CA VAL A 251 8.43 -0.30 -5.21
C VAL A 251 7.32 0.57 -5.79
N THR A 252 7.55 1.88 -5.87
CA THR A 252 6.63 2.87 -6.44
C THR A 252 7.31 3.67 -7.55
N SER A 253 6.52 4.35 -8.39
CA SER A 253 7.02 5.25 -9.42
C SER A 253 6.73 6.70 -9.05
N ARG A 254 7.64 7.62 -9.39
CA ARG A 254 7.46 9.08 -9.20
C ARG A 254 6.43 9.72 -10.14
N ASN A 255 6.00 9.00 -11.16
CA ASN A 255 5.07 9.55 -12.14
C ASN A 255 3.66 9.68 -11.56
N LEU A 256 3.03 10.84 -11.81
CA LEU A 256 1.64 11.11 -11.45
C LEU A 256 0.63 10.32 -12.31
N GLY A 257 1.08 9.76 -13.45
CA GLY A 257 0.28 8.94 -14.36
C GLY A 257 0.85 7.54 -14.53
N PHE A 258 -0.01 6.63 -14.97
CA PHE A 258 0.41 5.27 -15.30
C PHE A 258 1.15 5.26 -16.64
N ASP A 259 2.44 4.89 -16.61
CA ASP A 259 3.30 4.71 -17.78
C ASP A 259 3.76 3.24 -17.82
N PRO A 260 3.24 2.42 -18.76
CA PRO A 260 3.55 1.00 -18.81
C PRO A 260 5.00 0.72 -19.25
N ASP A 261 5.60 1.55 -20.10
CA ASP A 261 6.99 1.36 -20.54
C ASP A 261 7.96 1.64 -19.39
N GLN A 262 7.74 2.72 -18.64
CA GLN A 262 8.51 2.99 -17.43
C GLN A 262 8.31 1.89 -16.37
N MET A 263 7.08 1.40 -16.21
CA MET A 263 6.79 0.33 -15.26
C MET A 263 7.58 -0.95 -15.58
N TRP A 264 7.67 -1.35 -16.85
CA TRP A 264 8.45 -2.52 -17.25
C TRP A 264 9.96 -2.30 -17.11
N THR A 265 10.45 -1.10 -17.41
CA THR A 265 11.85 -0.71 -17.13
C THR A 265 12.14 -0.85 -15.63
N GLN A 266 11.26 -0.37 -14.77
CA GLN A 266 11.43 -0.47 -13.33
C GLN A 266 11.39 -1.94 -12.85
N VAL A 267 10.59 -2.81 -13.48
CA VAL A 267 10.59 -4.26 -13.21
C VAL A 267 11.97 -4.86 -13.47
N GLU A 268 12.61 -4.52 -14.61
CA GLU A 268 13.97 -4.98 -14.93
C GLU A 268 14.99 -4.48 -13.91
N ASP A 269 15.03 -3.15 -13.69
CA ASP A 269 16.04 -2.48 -12.86
C ASP A 269 16.00 -2.95 -11.41
N THR A 270 14.80 -3.12 -10.86
CA THR A 270 14.62 -3.52 -9.45
C THR A 270 14.57 -5.03 -9.25
N ARG A 271 14.49 -5.82 -10.33
CA ARG A 271 14.25 -7.28 -10.24
C ARG A 271 12.98 -7.60 -9.48
N THR A 272 11.93 -6.83 -9.74
CA THR A 272 10.60 -6.98 -9.12
C THR A 272 10.08 -8.41 -9.27
N THR A 273 9.55 -8.98 -8.18
CA THR A 273 8.97 -10.33 -8.15
C THR A 273 7.44 -10.32 -8.24
N ASN A 274 6.82 -9.27 -7.73
CA ASN A 274 5.37 -9.11 -7.66
C ASN A 274 4.95 -7.78 -8.30
N ILE A 275 3.84 -7.78 -9.01
CA ILE A 275 3.24 -6.56 -9.58
C ILE A 275 1.80 -6.47 -9.11
N VAL A 276 1.36 -5.30 -8.64
CA VAL A 276 -0.03 -5.08 -8.17
C VAL A 276 -0.71 -4.03 -9.03
N ILE A 277 -1.85 -4.41 -9.63
CA ILE A 277 -2.60 -3.61 -10.59
C ILE A 277 -4.11 -3.62 -10.29
N VAL A 278 -4.88 -2.91 -11.12
CA VAL A 278 -6.35 -2.87 -11.06
C VAL A 278 -6.93 -3.20 -12.45
N GLY A 279 -7.14 -4.47 -12.72
CA GLY A 279 -7.81 -5.01 -13.91
C GLY A 279 -7.24 -4.56 -15.26
N ASP A 280 -8.09 -4.61 -16.27
CA ASP A 280 -7.72 -4.29 -17.65
C ASP A 280 -7.28 -2.82 -17.84
N ALA A 281 -7.69 -1.92 -16.96
CA ALA A 281 -7.28 -0.51 -17.02
C ALA A 281 -5.75 -0.35 -16.95
N PHE A 282 -5.07 -1.27 -16.25
CA PHE A 282 -3.61 -1.34 -16.16
C PHE A 282 -3.04 -2.45 -17.04
N ALA A 283 -3.64 -3.63 -17.00
CA ALA A 283 -3.10 -4.81 -17.66
C ALA A 283 -3.06 -4.68 -19.19
N LYS A 284 -4.05 -4.01 -19.81
CA LYS A 284 -4.07 -3.82 -21.27
C LYS A 284 -2.91 -2.93 -21.75
N PRO A 285 -2.71 -1.70 -21.24
CA PRO A 285 -1.53 -0.90 -21.63
C PRO A 285 -0.20 -1.61 -21.34
N MET A 286 -0.13 -2.41 -20.25
CA MET A 286 1.05 -3.21 -19.93
C MET A 286 1.32 -4.25 -21.02
N LEU A 287 0.30 -4.97 -21.47
CA LEU A 287 0.41 -5.93 -22.57
C LEU A 287 0.82 -5.24 -23.86
N ASP A 288 0.16 -4.13 -24.22
CA ASP A 288 0.49 -3.35 -25.43
C ASP A 288 1.97 -2.89 -25.43
N ALA A 289 2.54 -2.58 -24.26
CA ALA A 289 3.94 -2.21 -24.12
C ALA A 289 4.88 -3.42 -24.35
N LEU A 290 4.53 -4.59 -23.84
CA LEU A 290 5.30 -5.82 -24.08
C LEU A 290 5.28 -6.21 -25.55
N ASP A 291 4.12 -6.16 -26.21
CA ASP A 291 3.97 -6.45 -27.63
C ASP A 291 4.85 -5.49 -28.47
N ARG A 292 4.80 -4.18 -28.20
CA ARG A 292 5.67 -3.18 -28.88
C ARG A 292 7.16 -3.44 -28.66
N ALA A 293 7.57 -3.81 -27.46
CA ALA A 293 8.96 -4.08 -27.12
C ALA A 293 9.47 -5.32 -27.87
N GLU A 294 8.66 -6.38 -27.93
CA GLU A 294 8.98 -7.59 -28.70
C GLU A 294 9.08 -7.31 -30.21
N GLU A 295 8.12 -6.58 -30.80
CA GLU A 295 8.12 -6.16 -32.19
C GLU A 295 9.34 -5.31 -32.55
N SER A 296 9.82 -4.46 -31.62
CA SER A 296 11.00 -3.64 -31.80
C SER A 296 12.33 -4.41 -31.65
N GLY A 297 12.28 -5.69 -31.27
CA GLY A 297 13.45 -6.54 -31.00
C GLY A 297 14.17 -6.19 -29.69
N LYS A 298 13.51 -5.50 -28.76
CA LYS A 298 14.03 -5.13 -27.43
C LYS A 298 13.03 -5.53 -26.34
N PRO A 299 12.77 -6.84 -26.15
CA PRO A 299 11.85 -7.28 -25.12
C PRO A 299 12.39 -6.96 -23.72
N TYR A 300 11.50 -6.65 -22.79
CA TYR A 300 11.83 -6.48 -21.36
C TYR A 300 12.21 -7.81 -20.71
N ASP A 301 13.16 -7.77 -19.76
CA ASP A 301 13.50 -8.94 -18.93
C ASP A 301 12.48 -9.14 -17.80
N LEU A 302 11.55 -10.06 -18.00
CA LEU A 302 10.51 -10.44 -17.04
C LEU A 302 10.93 -11.59 -16.13
N SER A 303 12.17 -12.10 -16.22
CA SER A 303 12.60 -13.35 -15.56
C SER A 303 12.48 -13.33 -14.02
N SER A 304 12.42 -12.15 -13.40
CA SER A 304 12.19 -12.01 -11.96
C SER A 304 10.71 -12.08 -11.55
N VAL A 305 9.78 -11.80 -12.48
CA VAL A 305 8.35 -11.70 -12.18
C VAL A 305 7.76 -13.07 -11.88
N LYS A 306 7.22 -13.24 -10.69
CA LYS A 306 6.56 -14.48 -10.24
C LYS A 306 5.05 -14.36 -10.26
N VAL A 307 4.50 -13.18 -9.93
CA VAL A 307 3.06 -12.98 -9.83
C VAL A 307 2.65 -11.56 -10.22
N ILE A 308 1.52 -11.46 -10.93
CA ILE A 308 0.76 -10.21 -11.05
C ILE A 308 -0.54 -10.40 -10.27
N ILE A 309 -0.81 -9.47 -9.35
CA ILE A 309 -2.00 -9.45 -8.50
C ILE A 309 -2.91 -8.34 -8.97
N SER A 310 -4.18 -8.64 -9.18
CA SER A 310 -5.21 -7.65 -9.53
C SER A 310 -6.39 -7.72 -8.59
N SER A 311 -6.99 -6.57 -8.33
CA SER A 311 -8.26 -6.45 -7.59
C SER A 311 -9.02 -5.19 -8.00
N GLY A 312 -10.31 -5.16 -7.70
CA GLY A 312 -11.16 -3.96 -7.80
C GLY A 312 -11.97 -3.82 -9.07
N VAL A 313 -11.46 -4.23 -10.24
CA VAL A 313 -12.21 -4.26 -11.50
C VAL A 313 -11.88 -5.50 -12.31
N MET A 314 -12.70 -5.78 -13.32
CA MET A 314 -12.55 -6.95 -14.19
C MET A 314 -11.16 -7.01 -14.85
N TRP A 315 -10.60 -8.21 -14.87
CA TRP A 315 -9.40 -8.58 -15.61
C TRP A 315 -9.75 -9.70 -16.61
N SER A 316 -9.75 -9.35 -17.89
CA SER A 316 -10.25 -10.23 -18.96
C SER A 316 -9.32 -11.41 -19.25
N GLU A 317 -9.92 -12.51 -19.73
CA GLU A 317 -9.21 -13.72 -20.18
C GLU A 317 -8.24 -13.39 -21.32
N GLU A 318 -8.63 -12.54 -22.28
CA GLU A 318 -7.80 -12.15 -23.42
C GLU A 318 -6.49 -11.51 -22.96
N ILE A 319 -6.57 -10.52 -22.07
CA ILE A 319 -5.40 -9.80 -21.56
C ILE A 319 -4.52 -10.71 -20.70
N LYS A 320 -5.11 -11.55 -19.85
CA LYS A 320 -4.37 -12.55 -19.06
C LYS A 320 -3.59 -13.51 -19.97
N ASN A 321 -4.21 -14.04 -21.01
CA ASN A 321 -3.55 -14.90 -21.99
C ASN A 321 -2.43 -14.18 -22.74
N GLY A 322 -2.62 -12.90 -23.07
CA GLY A 322 -1.61 -12.05 -23.67
C GLY A 322 -0.36 -11.94 -22.80
N LEU A 323 -0.52 -11.60 -21.53
CA LEU A 323 0.59 -11.50 -20.56
C LEU A 323 1.33 -12.84 -20.39
N LEU A 324 0.59 -13.96 -20.30
CA LEU A 324 1.17 -15.31 -20.18
C LEU A 324 1.96 -15.75 -21.45
N ARG A 325 1.71 -15.16 -22.62
CA ARG A 325 2.56 -15.40 -23.81
C ARG A 325 3.98 -14.91 -23.60
N HIS A 326 4.14 -13.72 -23.01
CA HIS A 326 5.44 -13.08 -22.80
C HIS A 326 6.26 -13.76 -21.71
N HIS A 327 5.62 -14.12 -20.59
CA HIS A 327 6.30 -14.75 -19.46
C HIS A 327 5.39 -15.74 -18.72
N ASP A 328 5.99 -16.87 -18.27
CA ASP A 328 5.30 -17.83 -17.42
C ASP A 328 5.30 -17.35 -15.96
N MET A 329 4.17 -16.84 -15.51
CA MET A 329 3.97 -16.27 -14.18
C MET A 329 2.57 -16.63 -13.66
N MET A 330 2.34 -16.43 -12.37
CA MET A 330 1.02 -16.55 -11.77
C MET A 330 0.24 -15.24 -11.97
N LEU A 331 -0.99 -15.33 -12.46
CA LEU A 331 -1.92 -14.21 -12.50
C LEU A 331 -3.00 -14.45 -11.46
N MET A 332 -2.98 -13.65 -10.39
CA MET A 332 -3.92 -13.74 -9.29
C MET A 332 -4.93 -12.60 -9.36
N ASP A 333 -6.19 -12.95 -9.55
CA ASP A 333 -7.30 -12.00 -9.55
C ASP A 333 -8.08 -12.17 -8.25
N THR A 334 -8.25 -11.09 -7.48
CA THR A 334 -8.92 -11.13 -6.18
C THR A 334 -10.21 -10.31 -6.22
N MET A 335 -11.28 -10.90 -5.72
CA MET A 335 -12.58 -10.25 -5.57
C MET A 335 -12.81 -9.95 -4.09
N GLY A 336 -13.08 -8.69 -3.79
CA GLY A 336 -13.32 -8.24 -2.42
C GLY A 336 -13.80 -6.81 -2.37
N SER A 337 -14.12 -6.38 -1.18
CA SER A 337 -14.39 -4.99 -0.83
C SER A 337 -13.46 -4.58 0.32
N THR A 338 -13.55 -3.33 0.75
CA THR A 338 -12.78 -2.86 1.92
C THR A 338 -13.19 -3.61 3.18
N GLU A 339 -14.41 -4.14 3.24
CA GLU A 339 -14.94 -4.89 4.38
C GLU A 339 -14.47 -6.36 4.42
N GLY A 340 -13.99 -6.92 3.31
CA GLY A 340 -13.48 -8.29 3.29
C GLY A 340 -13.21 -8.87 1.91
N GLY A 341 -12.37 -9.92 1.87
CA GLY A 341 -12.08 -10.71 0.68
C GLY A 341 -13.14 -11.78 0.43
N MET A 342 -13.71 -11.83 -0.77
CA MET A 342 -14.78 -12.76 -1.13
C MET A 342 -14.27 -13.99 -1.87
N GLY A 343 -13.32 -13.81 -2.80
CA GLY A 343 -12.83 -14.90 -3.62
C GLY A 343 -11.56 -14.55 -4.39
N SER A 344 -10.97 -15.57 -4.99
CA SER A 344 -9.78 -15.40 -5.83
C SER A 344 -9.82 -16.36 -7.02
N SER A 345 -9.07 -15.99 -8.05
CA SER A 345 -8.82 -16.82 -9.23
C SER A 345 -7.33 -16.79 -9.53
N VAL A 346 -6.74 -17.98 -9.77
CA VAL A 346 -5.33 -18.11 -10.14
C VAL A 346 -5.26 -18.70 -11.53
N SER A 347 -4.48 -18.04 -12.40
CA SER A 347 -4.24 -18.47 -13.77
C SER A 347 -2.73 -18.58 -14.05
N THR A 348 -2.36 -19.60 -14.81
CA THR A 348 -0.99 -19.86 -15.30
C THR A 348 -1.11 -20.43 -16.71
N ARG A 349 0.00 -20.71 -17.38
CA ARG A 349 -0.02 -21.43 -18.68
C ARG A 349 -0.68 -22.80 -18.58
N ASP A 350 -0.47 -23.52 -17.46
CA ASP A 350 -1.04 -24.84 -17.23
C ASP A 350 -2.49 -24.81 -16.73
N ASN A 351 -2.90 -23.67 -16.13
CA ASN A 351 -4.28 -23.41 -15.69
C ASN A 351 -4.81 -22.15 -16.38
N PRO A 352 -5.30 -22.23 -17.62
CA PRO A 352 -5.70 -21.10 -18.42
C PRO A 352 -6.74 -20.22 -17.75
N PRO A 353 -6.65 -18.89 -17.93
CA PRO A 353 -7.56 -17.93 -17.33
C PRO A 353 -9.01 -18.11 -17.79
N LYS A 354 -9.93 -17.71 -16.91
CA LYS A 354 -11.37 -17.61 -17.22
C LYS A 354 -11.85 -16.27 -16.69
N THR A 355 -12.59 -15.54 -17.51
CA THR A 355 -13.14 -14.25 -17.12
C THR A 355 -14.18 -14.42 -16.01
N ALA A 356 -14.07 -13.61 -14.95
CA ALA A 356 -15.01 -13.50 -13.83
C ALA A 356 -15.40 -14.85 -13.17
N LYS A 357 -14.47 -15.81 -13.12
CA LYS A 357 -14.64 -17.04 -12.35
C LYS A 357 -13.72 -17.04 -11.15
N PHE A 358 -14.31 -17.04 -9.97
CA PHE A 358 -13.60 -16.99 -8.69
C PHE A 358 -13.94 -18.21 -7.85
N SER A 359 -12.95 -18.71 -7.13
CA SER A 359 -13.19 -19.64 -6.01
C SER A 359 -13.52 -18.81 -4.77
N ILE A 360 -14.60 -19.12 -4.10
CA ILE A 360 -15.03 -18.43 -2.87
C ILE A 360 -14.03 -18.73 -1.76
N ASN A 361 -13.61 -17.72 -1.02
CA ASN A 361 -12.69 -17.89 0.10
C ASN A 361 -13.36 -18.68 1.24
N PRO A 362 -12.60 -19.52 1.97
CA PRO A 362 -13.13 -20.22 3.14
C PRO A 362 -13.72 -19.24 4.16
N GLY A 363 -14.93 -19.57 4.64
CA GLY A 363 -15.66 -18.74 5.62
C GLY A 363 -16.54 -17.62 5.03
N VAL A 364 -16.55 -17.44 3.73
CA VAL A 364 -17.52 -16.57 3.06
C VAL A 364 -18.85 -17.30 2.98
N ILE A 365 -19.93 -16.66 3.42
CA ILE A 365 -21.30 -17.15 3.32
C ILE A 365 -22.12 -16.22 2.43
N ILE A 366 -23.07 -16.79 1.70
CA ILE A 366 -24.04 -16.05 0.90
C ILE A 366 -25.35 -16.06 1.68
N ILE A 367 -25.92 -14.88 1.89
CA ILE A 367 -27.18 -14.71 2.62
C ILE A 367 -28.20 -14.16 1.64
N ALA A 368 -29.36 -14.80 1.54
CA ALA A 368 -30.51 -14.33 0.79
C ALA A 368 -31.16 -13.11 1.49
N ASP A 369 -32.03 -12.39 0.77
CA ASP A 369 -32.71 -11.19 1.28
C ASP A 369 -33.59 -11.47 2.54
N ASP A 370 -34.07 -12.70 2.70
CA ASP A 370 -34.83 -13.17 3.86
C ASP A 370 -33.96 -13.63 5.04
N GLY A 371 -32.63 -13.61 4.89
CA GLY A 371 -31.64 -13.99 5.90
C GLY A 371 -31.24 -15.47 5.88
N GLU A 372 -31.73 -16.26 4.93
CA GLU A 372 -31.32 -17.67 4.76
C GLU A 372 -29.89 -17.77 4.21
N ILE A 373 -29.07 -18.66 4.79
CA ILE A 373 -27.73 -18.95 4.27
C ILE A 373 -27.87 -19.88 3.05
N LEU A 374 -27.43 -19.42 1.89
CA LEU A 374 -27.48 -20.18 0.65
C LEU A 374 -26.23 -21.04 0.49
N GLU A 375 -26.44 -22.28 -0.02
CA GLU A 375 -25.34 -23.14 -0.43
C GLU A 375 -24.73 -22.65 -1.77
N PRO A 376 -23.40 -22.83 -1.99
CA PRO A 376 -22.78 -22.44 -3.25
C PRO A 376 -23.44 -23.11 -4.46
N GLY A 377 -24.01 -22.28 -5.35
CA GLY A 377 -24.64 -22.74 -6.59
C GLY A 377 -26.17 -22.93 -6.52
N SER A 378 -26.81 -22.52 -5.39
CA SER A 378 -28.28 -22.45 -5.27
C SER A 378 -28.89 -21.23 -5.95
#